data_063cbd4289a07692b8e0186526aac07a
#
_entry.id   063cbd4289a07692b8e0186526aac07a
#
_cell.length_a   1.000
_cell.length_b   1.000
_cell.length_c   1.000
_cell.angle_alpha   90.00
_cell.angle_beta   90.00
_cell.angle_gamma   90.00
#
_symmetry.space_group_name_H-M   'P 1'
#
loop_
_entity.id
_entity.type
_entity.pdbx_description
1 polymer ?
#
loop_
_entity_poly.entity_id
_entity_poly.type
_entity_poly.pdbx_seq_one_letter_code
_entity_poly.pdbx_strand_id
1 'polypeptide(L)'
;MIREYRETDCAELAELFYHTVHTVNAKDYTEEQLAAWATGKVDLEKWNQTFQEHHTVVAVENKVIVGFGDIDKCGYLDRLYVHKDHQQKGIATAICDVLEQAVTENIITHASITARPFFEKRGYRVIKEQQAERQGIMLTNYVMEKTMNDYDIIRLLDNPEIKEQAAQWFHEKWGIPLEAYAESMEECLAKKKAVPQWYVAMDDRRIIGGLG
;
A
#
# COMPACT_ATOMS: atom_id res chain seq x y z
N MET A 1 -1.12 -7.98 -19.13
CA MET A 1 -2.36 -8.50 -18.50
C MET A 1 -2.00 -9.06 -17.13
N ILE A 2 -2.76 -8.67 -16.08
CA ILE A 2 -2.62 -9.26 -14.74
C ILE A 2 -3.59 -10.44 -14.60
N ARG A 3 -3.16 -11.52 -13.98
CA ARG A 3 -3.99 -12.68 -13.63
C ARG A 3 -3.56 -13.30 -12.31
N GLU A 4 -4.47 -14.08 -11.72
CA GLU A 4 -4.18 -14.89 -10.54
C GLU A 4 -3.02 -15.87 -10.80
N TYR A 5 -2.29 -16.14 -9.71
CA TYR A 5 -1.25 -17.17 -9.64
C TYR A 5 -1.82 -18.58 -9.91
N ARG A 6 -0.99 -19.44 -10.46
CA ARG A 6 -1.25 -20.87 -10.61
C ARG A 6 -0.03 -21.64 -10.11
N GLU A 7 -0.24 -22.79 -9.53
CA GLU A 7 0.84 -23.66 -9.03
C GLU A 7 1.94 -23.93 -10.09
N THR A 8 1.56 -24.06 -11.34
CA THR A 8 2.48 -24.23 -12.47
C THR A 8 3.41 -23.05 -12.71
N ASP A 9 3.11 -21.87 -12.14
CA ASP A 9 3.93 -20.67 -12.30
C ASP A 9 5.11 -20.65 -11.32
N CYS A 10 5.05 -21.41 -10.22
CA CYS A 10 5.96 -21.30 -9.07
C CYS A 10 7.45 -21.31 -9.47
N ALA A 11 7.84 -22.24 -10.34
CA ALA A 11 9.23 -22.34 -10.78
C ALA A 11 9.67 -21.12 -11.60
N GLU A 12 8.81 -20.62 -12.50
CA GLU A 12 9.08 -19.42 -13.31
C GLU A 12 9.19 -18.17 -12.42
N LEU A 13 8.37 -18.07 -11.35
CA LEU A 13 8.46 -16.97 -10.38
C LEU A 13 9.77 -17.01 -9.57
N ALA A 14 10.23 -18.21 -9.20
CA ALA A 14 11.51 -18.38 -8.51
C ALA A 14 12.70 -17.94 -9.39
N GLU A 15 12.68 -18.27 -10.67
CA GLU A 15 13.69 -17.82 -11.64
C GLU A 15 13.62 -16.30 -11.85
N LEU A 16 12.42 -15.74 -12.01
CA LEU A 16 12.23 -14.30 -12.17
C LEU A 16 12.73 -13.53 -10.93
N PHE A 17 12.43 -14.02 -9.74
CA PHE A 17 12.96 -13.47 -8.49
C PHE A 17 14.49 -13.44 -8.50
N TYR A 18 15.13 -14.60 -8.75
CA TYR A 18 16.58 -14.72 -8.78
C TYR A 18 17.21 -13.73 -9.75
N HIS A 19 16.74 -13.73 -11.00
CA HIS A 19 17.27 -12.84 -12.02
C HIS A 19 17.05 -11.36 -11.73
N THR A 20 15.87 -11.01 -11.16
CA THR A 20 15.59 -9.62 -10.80
C THR A 20 16.51 -9.14 -9.68
N VAL A 21 16.72 -9.94 -8.64
CA VAL A 21 17.66 -9.60 -7.55
C VAL A 21 19.07 -9.40 -8.10
N HIS A 22 19.59 -10.31 -8.90
CA HIS A 22 20.96 -10.24 -9.42
C HIS A 22 21.17 -9.22 -10.55
N THR A 23 20.12 -8.58 -11.07
CA THR A 23 20.24 -7.58 -12.14
C THR A 23 19.74 -6.21 -11.71
N VAL A 24 18.48 -6.10 -11.29
CA VAL A 24 17.84 -4.82 -10.97
C VAL A 24 18.33 -4.26 -9.64
N ASN A 25 18.53 -5.15 -8.64
CA ASN A 25 19.01 -4.74 -7.33
C ASN A 25 20.55 -4.59 -7.24
N ALA A 26 21.29 -5.08 -8.23
CA ALA A 26 22.77 -5.05 -8.25
C ALA A 26 23.39 -3.64 -8.18
N LYS A 27 22.63 -2.60 -8.50
CA LYS A 27 23.08 -1.21 -8.38
C LYS A 27 23.13 -0.70 -6.93
N ASP A 28 22.39 -1.34 -6.01
CA ASP A 28 22.19 -0.88 -4.62
C ASP A 28 22.73 -1.86 -3.57
N TYR A 29 23.14 -3.08 -3.98
CA TYR A 29 23.61 -4.14 -3.10
C TYR A 29 24.89 -4.78 -3.65
N THR A 30 25.75 -5.26 -2.76
CA THR A 30 26.98 -5.99 -3.12
C THR A 30 26.66 -7.39 -3.66
N GLU A 31 27.59 -7.99 -4.40
CA GLU A 31 27.45 -9.35 -4.90
C GLU A 31 27.19 -10.37 -3.76
N GLU A 32 27.86 -10.20 -2.61
CA GLU A 32 27.68 -11.04 -1.44
C GLU A 32 26.26 -10.90 -0.87
N GLN A 33 25.73 -9.68 -0.78
CA GLN A 33 24.36 -9.42 -0.36
C GLN A 33 23.33 -10.01 -1.33
N LEU A 34 23.54 -9.88 -2.62
CA LEU A 34 22.66 -10.47 -3.64
C LEU A 34 22.66 -12.00 -3.57
N ALA A 35 23.85 -12.61 -3.41
CA ALA A 35 23.98 -14.06 -3.27
C ALA A 35 23.30 -14.59 -1.99
N ALA A 36 23.36 -13.84 -0.90
CA ALA A 36 22.68 -14.19 0.35
C ALA A 36 21.16 -14.00 0.27
N TRP A 37 20.68 -13.00 -0.51
CA TRP A 37 19.27 -12.72 -0.70
C TRP A 37 18.59 -13.73 -1.62
N ALA A 38 19.18 -14.00 -2.78
CA ALA A 38 18.66 -14.91 -3.79
C ALA A 38 19.72 -15.94 -4.19
N THR A 39 19.72 -17.08 -3.50
CA THR A 39 20.73 -18.15 -3.65
C THR A 39 20.58 -18.95 -4.95
N GLY A 40 19.50 -18.77 -5.70
CA GLY A 40 19.13 -19.62 -6.81
C GLY A 40 18.52 -20.97 -6.40
N LYS A 41 18.39 -21.23 -5.10
CA LYS A 41 17.77 -22.44 -4.56
C LYS A 41 16.66 -22.02 -3.60
N VAL A 42 15.42 -22.14 -4.02
CA VAL A 42 14.23 -21.92 -3.22
C VAL A 42 13.51 -23.25 -2.97
N ASP A 43 12.86 -23.36 -1.84
CA ASP A 43 11.94 -24.44 -1.54
C ASP A 43 10.63 -24.16 -2.29
N LEU A 44 10.46 -24.78 -3.47
CA LEU A 44 9.31 -24.54 -4.34
C LEU A 44 8.00 -24.99 -3.69
N GLU A 45 8.01 -26.04 -2.87
CA GLU A 45 6.82 -26.50 -2.15
C GLU A 45 6.34 -25.44 -1.16
N LYS A 46 7.25 -24.93 -0.34
CA LYS A 46 6.97 -23.85 0.61
C LYS A 46 6.55 -22.55 -0.09
N TRP A 47 7.19 -22.20 -1.20
CA TRP A 47 6.82 -21.04 -1.99
C TRP A 47 5.42 -21.17 -2.56
N ASN A 48 5.11 -22.34 -3.16
CA ASN A 48 3.80 -22.63 -3.70
C ASN A 48 2.71 -22.51 -2.62
N GLN A 49 2.97 -23.10 -1.44
CA GLN A 49 2.04 -22.98 -0.31
C GLN A 49 1.80 -21.52 0.06
N THR A 50 2.86 -20.70 0.22
CA THR A 50 2.73 -19.27 0.55
C THR A 50 1.92 -18.53 -0.52
N PHE A 51 2.20 -18.76 -1.81
CA PHE A 51 1.46 -18.13 -2.90
C PHE A 51 -0.02 -18.52 -2.95
N GLN A 52 -0.37 -19.72 -2.50
CA GLN A 52 -1.77 -20.15 -2.40
C GLN A 52 -2.49 -19.58 -1.16
N GLU A 53 -1.77 -19.32 -0.07
CA GLU A 53 -2.30 -18.72 1.15
C GLU A 53 -2.49 -17.19 1.01
N HIS A 54 -1.65 -16.54 0.21
CA HIS A 54 -1.70 -15.12 -0.10
C HIS A 54 -2.59 -14.82 -1.32
N HIS A 55 -3.00 -13.58 -1.47
CA HIS A 55 -3.48 -13.09 -2.75
C HIS A 55 -2.28 -12.82 -3.64
N THR A 56 -2.07 -13.69 -4.62
CA THR A 56 -0.88 -13.67 -5.49
C THR A 56 -1.28 -13.47 -6.93
N VAL A 57 -0.67 -12.48 -7.59
CA VAL A 57 -0.93 -12.17 -9.00
C VAL A 57 0.34 -12.14 -9.82
N VAL A 58 0.20 -12.46 -11.10
CA VAL A 58 1.29 -12.44 -12.09
C VAL A 58 0.93 -11.50 -13.24
N ALA A 59 1.93 -10.77 -13.71
CA ALA A 59 1.85 -9.96 -14.93
C ALA A 59 2.36 -10.79 -16.12
N VAL A 60 1.54 -10.93 -17.15
CA VAL A 60 1.88 -11.72 -18.34
C VAL A 60 1.90 -10.82 -19.57
N GLU A 61 2.98 -10.89 -20.35
CA GLU A 61 3.13 -10.24 -21.65
C GLU A 61 3.64 -11.29 -22.67
N ASN A 62 2.97 -11.40 -23.81
CA ASN A 62 3.30 -12.37 -24.85
C ASN A 62 3.44 -13.82 -24.35
N LYS A 63 2.58 -14.24 -23.41
CA LYS A 63 2.57 -15.56 -22.75
C LYS A 63 3.75 -15.83 -21.81
N VAL A 64 4.60 -14.83 -21.53
CA VAL A 64 5.73 -14.91 -20.59
C VAL A 64 5.35 -14.13 -19.32
N ILE A 65 5.70 -14.65 -18.15
CA ILE A 65 5.54 -13.94 -16.88
C ILE A 65 6.66 -12.88 -16.77
N VAL A 66 6.26 -11.62 -16.66
CA VAL A 66 7.16 -10.48 -16.61
C VAL A 66 7.18 -9.76 -15.25
N GLY A 67 6.36 -10.22 -14.32
CA GLY A 67 6.32 -9.72 -12.95
C GLY A 67 5.32 -10.47 -12.10
N PHE A 68 5.48 -10.38 -10.80
CA PHE A 68 4.54 -10.93 -9.82
C PHE A 68 4.60 -10.16 -8.50
N GLY A 69 3.57 -10.35 -7.70
CA GLY A 69 3.53 -9.87 -6.31
C GLY A 69 2.49 -10.64 -5.52
N ASP A 70 2.63 -10.59 -4.21
CA ASP A 70 1.72 -11.22 -3.27
C ASP A 70 1.54 -10.40 -1.99
N ILE A 71 0.33 -10.49 -1.44
CA ILE A 71 -0.07 -9.84 -0.19
C ILE A 71 -0.85 -10.83 0.67
N ASP A 72 -0.59 -10.83 1.96
CA ASP A 72 -1.35 -11.64 2.91
C ASP A 72 -2.67 -10.94 3.33
N LYS A 73 -3.50 -11.67 4.08
CA LYS A 73 -4.79 -11.18 4.57
C LYS A 73 -4.68 -10.05 5.62
N CYS A 74 -3.49 -9.87 6.21
CA CYS A 74 -3.20 -8.84 7.20
C CYS A 74 -2.62 -7.56 6.57
N GLY A 75 -2.49 -7.51 5.24
CA GLY A 75 -1.94 -6.37 4.53
C GLY A 75 -0.40 -6.39 4.41
N TYR A 76 0.27 -7.53 4.65
CA TYR A 76 1.70 -7.62 4.42
C TYR A 76 1.99 -7.95 2.95
N LEU A 77 2.46 -6.95 2.18
CA LEU A 77 2.94 -7.12 0.81
C LEU A 77 4.36 -7.69 0.84
N ASP A 78 4.46 -9.00 0.64
CA ASP A 78 5.70 -9.77 0.84
C ASP A 78 6.64 -9.67 -0.38
N ARG A 79 6.11 -9.86 -1.58
CA ARG A 79 6.92 -9.87 -2.82
C ARG A 79 6.35 -8.95 -3.87
N LEU A 80 7.26 -8.27 -4.57
CA LEU A 80 6.96 -7.49 -5.77
C LEU A 80 8.20 -7.49 -6.66
N TYR A 81 8.17 -8.25 -7.74
CA TYR A 81 9.29 -8.39 -8.67
C TYR A 81 8.83 -8.20 -10.10
N VAL A 82 9.61 -7.45 -10.88
CA VAL A 82 9.38 -7.20 -12.31
C VAL A 82 10.67 -7.49 -13.06
N HIS A 83 10.55 -8.22 -14.17
CA HIS A 83 11.68 -8.58 -15.03
C HIS A 83 12.47 -7.36 -15.48
N LYS A 84 13.81 -7.48 -15.56
CA LYS A 84 14.74 -6.38 -15.85
C LYS A 84 14.41 -5.60 -17.13
N ASP A 85 13.98 -6.29 -18.19
CA ASP A 85 13.67 -5.68 -19.50
C ASP A 85 12.23 -5.12 -19.55
N HIS A 86 11.48 -5.25 -18.46
CA HIS A 86 10.10 -4.78 -18.32
C HIS A 86 9.95 -3.73 -17.21
N GLN A 87 11.07 -3.20 -16.70
CA GLN A 87 11.07 -2.10 -15.74
C GLN A 87 10.48 -0.81 -16.34
N GLN A 88 9.88 0.04 -15.48
CA GLN A 88 9.34 1.36 -15.85
C GLN A 88 8.21 1.35 -16.89
N LYS A 89 7.56 0.19 -17.10
CA LYS A 89 6.39 0.03 -18.00
C LYS A 89 5.04 0.00 -17.26
N GLY A 90 5.00 0.41 -15.99
CA GLY A 90 3.78 0.41 -15.17
C GLY A 90 3.37 -0.96 -14.62
N ILE A 91 4.17 -2.02 -14.82
CA ILE A 91 3.83 -3.40 -14.41
C ILE A 91 3.74 -3.50 -12.88
N ALA A 92 4.72 -2.96 -12.15
CA ALA A 92 4.66 -2.94 -10.68
C ALA A 92 3.44 -2.18 -10.16
N THR A 93 3.07 -1.07 -10.81
CA THR A 93 1.87 -0.30 -10.50
C THR A 93 0.62 -1.16 -10.69
N ALA A 94 0.49 -1.83 -11.84
CA ALA A 94 -0.68 -2.67 -12.14
C ALA A 94 -0.81 -3.87 -11.19
N ILE A 95 0.31 -4.48 -10.76
CA ILE A 95 0.30 -5.53 -9.74
C ILE A 95 -0.18 -4.97 -8.41
N CYS A 96 0.42 -3.87 -7.93
CA CYS A 96 0.02 -3.25 -6.67
C CYS A 96 -1.42 -2.77 -6.67
N ASP A 97 -1.97 -2.27 -7.80
CA ASP A 97 -3.37 -1.86 -7.89
C ASP A 97 -4.32 -3.02 -7.57
N VAL A 98 -4.00 -4.23 -8.02
CA VAL A 98 -4.79 -5.43 -7.72
C VAL A 98 -4.60 -5.87 -6.27
N LEU A 99 -3.35 -5.94 -5.79
CA LEU A 99 -3.04 -6.41 -4.44
C LEU A 99 -3.62 -5.48 -3.36
N GLU A 100 -3.50 -4.18 -3.54
CA GLU A 100 -3.99 -3.19 -2.59
C GLU A 100 -5.53 -3.17 -2.53
N GLN A 101 -6.23 -3.47 -3.63
CA GLN A 101 -7.70 -3.60 -3.63
C GLN A 101 -8.21 -4.85 -2.91
N ALA A 102 -7.35 -5.84 -2.69
CA ALA A 102 -7.73 -7.09 -2.03
C ALA A 102 -7.78 -7.00 -0.50
N VAL A 103 -7.29 -5.91 0.10
CA VAL A 103 -7.21 -5.70 1.55
C VAL A 103 -7.83 -4.37 1.94
N THR A 104 -8.35 -4.29 3.16
CA THR A 104 -8.92 -3.06 3.76
C THR A 104 -8.04 -2.51 4.88
N GLU A 105 -7.08 -3.31 5.32
CA GLU A 105 -6.13 -2.95 6.37
C GLU A 105 -4.98 -2.12 5.82
N ASN A 106 -4.26 -1.42 6.70
CA ASN A 106 -3.01 -0.75 6.31
C ASN A 106 -2.04 -1.75 5.70
N ILE A 107 -1.37 -1.36 4.63
CA ILE A 107 -0.42 -2.22 3.94
C ILE A 107 0.99 -1.94 4.45
N ILE A 108 1.67 -3.01 4.86
CA ILE A 108 3.07 -2.97 5.26
C ILE A 108 3.90 -3.74 4.24
N THR A 109 5.08 -3.22 3.92
CA THR A 109 6.07 -3.95 3.11
C THR A 109 7.48 -3.71 3.64
N HIS A 110 8.38 -4.65 3.38
CA HIS A 110 9.80 -4.49 3.63
C HIS A 110 10.53 -4.19 2.31
N ALA A 111 10.50 -2.92 1.91
CA ALA A 111 11.06 -2.49 0.64
C ALA A 111 12.58 -2.51 0.63
N SER A 112 13.19 -3.02 -0.44
CA SER A 112 14.62 -2.88 -0.69
C SER A 112 15.01 -1.41 -0.94
N ILE A 113 16.30 -1.09 -0.88
CA ILE A 113 16.83 0.22 -1.28
C ILE A 113 16.32 0.57 -2.69
N THR A 114 16.36 -0.39 -3.61
CA THR A 114 15.93 -0.24 -5.01
C THR A 114 14.42 0.06 -5.14
N ALA A 115 13.59 -0.62 -4.33
CA ALA A 115 12.13 -0.53 -4.43
C ALA A 115 11.54 0.67 -3.66
N ARG A 116 12.24 1.19 -2.64
CA ARG A 116 11.79 2.30 -1.80
C ARG A 116 11.24 3.49 -2.60
N PRO A 117 11.93 4.04 -3.64
CA PRO A 117 11.41 5.18 -4.39
C PRO A 117 10.10 4.90 -5.14
N PHE A 118 9.84 3.64 -5.53
CA PHE A 118 8.58 3.24 -6.12
C PHE A 118 7.44 3.30 -5.10
N PHE A 119 7.67 2.73 -3.91
CA PHE A 119 6.67 2.72 -2.84
C PHE A 119 6.40 4.13 -2.30
N GLU A 120 7.41 4.99 -2.14
CA GLU A 120 7.23 6.40 -1.76
C GLU A 120 6.32 7.15 -2.75
N LYS A 121 6.54 6.99 -4.06
CA LYS A 121 5.68 7.59 -5.11
C LYS A 121 4.25 7.03 -5.09
N ARG A 122 4.06 5.84 -4.52
CA ARG A 122 2.76 5.18 -4.38
C ARG A 122 2.04 5.53 -3.06
N GLY A 123 2.60 6.45 -2.25
CA GLY A 123 2.02 6.92 -1.00
C GLY A 123 2.42 6.11 0.23
N TYR A 124 3.36 5.17 0.12
CA TYR A 124 3.92 4.51 1.29
C TYR A 124 4.89 5.44 2.01
N ARG A 125 4.85 5.41 3.34
CA ARG A 125 5.76 6.17 4.21
C ARG A 125 6.77 5.23 4.84
N VAL A 126 8.03 5.66 4.94
CA VAL A 126 9.07 4.91 5.67
C VAL A 126 8.80 5.01 7.16
N ILE A 127 8.58 3.87 7.81
CA ILE A 127 8.44 3.76 9.27
C ILE A 127 9.81 3.64 9.92
N LYS A 128 10.68 2.79 9.37
CA LYS A 128 12.06 2.63 9.83
C LYS A 128 12.94 2.00 8.76
N GLU A 129 14.24 2.33 8.82
CA GLU A 129 15.29 1.54 8.20
C GLU A 129 15.66 0.38 9.11
N GLN A 130 15.97 -0.77 8.54
CA GLN A 130 16.42 -1.94 9.30
C GLN A 130 17.47 -2.74 8.54
N GLN A 131 18.18 -3.56 9.29
CA GLN A 131 19.12 -4.56 8.77
C GLN A 131 18.47 -5.93 8.86
N ALA A 132 18.22 -6.55 7.72
CA ALA A 132 17.68 -7.90 7.64
C ALA A 132 18.83 -8.89 7.43
N GLU A 133 19.00 -9.82 8.36
CA GLU A 133 20.01 -10.87 8.21
C GLU A 133 19.53 -11.95 7.24
N ARG A 134 20.38 -12.30 6.29
CA ARG A 134 20.22 -13.41 5.35
C ARG A 134 21.54 -14.18 5.28
N GLN A 135 21.54 -15.44 5.73
CA GLN A 135 22.74 -16.30 5.74
C GLN A 135 23.98 -15.64 6.39
N GLY A 136 23.79 -14.91 7.48
CA GLY A 136 24.85 -14.18 8.16
C GLY A 136 25.24 -12.84 7.53
N ILE A 137 24.65 -12.46 6.41
CA ILE A 137 24.88 -11.18 5.72
C ILE A 137 23.75 -10.21 6.01
N MET A 138 24.10 -8.98 6.36
CA MET A 138 23.15 -7.92 6.67
C MET A 138 22.75 -7.17 5.39
N LEU A 139 21.43 -7.07 5.16
CA LEU A 139 20.85 -6.33 4.04
C LEU A 139 20.01 -5.17 4.58
N THR A 140 20.29 -3.97 4.12
CA THR A 140 19.47 -2.80 4.43
C THR A 140 18.15 -2.88 3.68
N ASN A 141 17.03 -2.71 4.40
CA ASN A 141 15.71 -2.50 3.82
C ASN A 141 14.90 -1.50 4.66
N TYR A 142 13.72 -1.15 4.19
CA TYR A 142 12.84 -0.18 4.82
C TYR A 142 11.49 -0.80 5.13
N VAL A 143 11.07 -0.77 6.39
CA VAL A 143 9.67 -1.01 6.74
C VAL A 143 8.88 0.19 6.27
N MET A 144 7.96 -0.03 5.36
CA MET A 144 7.11 1.02 4.80
C MET A 144 5.64 0.68 4.99
N GLU A 145 4.83 1.69 5.21
CA GLU A 145 3.39 1.57 5.43
C GLU A 145 2.61 2.46 4.48
N LYS A 146 1.51 1.93 3.95
CA LYS A 146 0.46 2.68 3.27
C LYS A 146 -0.83 2.55 4.06
N THR A 147 -1.37 3.68 4.49
CA THR A 147 -2.68 3.72 5.14
C THR A 147 -3.76 3.59 4.07
N MET A 148 -4.62 2.56 4.18
CA MET A 148 -5.69 2.32 3.21
C MET A 148 -6.92 3.20 3.44
N ASN A 149 -7.07 3.69 4.66
CA ASN A 149 -8.07 4.69 5.01
C ASN A 149 -7.37 6.05 5.14
N ASP A 150 -7.03 6.65 4.01
CA ASP A 150 -6.42 7.99 3.98
C ASP A 150 -7.54 9.03 4.09
N TYR A 151 -8.11 9.14 5.29
CA TYR A 151 -9.02 10.23 5.62
C TYR A 151 -8.42 11.11 6.70
N ASP A 152 -8.48 12.39 6.49
CA ASP A 152 -8.15 13.37 7.50
C ASP A 152 -9.36 13.61 8.42
N ILE A 153 -9.14 13.57 9.74
CA ILE A 153 -10.15 14.05 10.69
C ILE A 153 -9.96 15.55 10.85
N ILE A 154 -10.88 16.30 10.29
CA ILE A 154 -10.86 17.76 10.31
C ILE A 154 -11.83 18.26 11.37
N ARG A 155 -11.32 19.09 12.26
CA ARG A 155 -12.15 19.83 13.22
C ARG A 155 -12.68 21.09 12.57
N LEU A 156 -13.99 21.30 12.64
CA LEU A 156 -14.67 22.45 12.02
C LEU A 156 -14.10 23.80 12.55
N LEU A 157 -13.74 23.86 13.83
CA LEU A 157 -13.20 25.08 14.42
C LEU A 157 -11.88 25.54 13.77
N ASP A 158 -11.07 24.59 13.31
CA ASP A 158 -9.77 24.85 12.68
C ASP A 158 -9.90 25.05 11.15
N ASN A 159 -11.06 24.65 10.57
CA ASN A 159 -11.35 24.72 9.14
C ASN A 159 -12.80 25.20 8.89
N PRO A 160 -13.11 26.46 9.22
CA PRO A 160 -14.50 27.00 9.17
C PRO A 160 -15.09 27.02 7.76
N GLU A 161 -14.26 26.98 6.72
CA GLU A 161 -14.69 26.98 5.31
C GLU A 161 -15.48 25.73 4.91
N ILE A 162 -15.33 24.60 5.64
CA ILE A 162 -16.07 23.37 5.34
C ILE A 162 -17.49 23.32 5.94
N LYS A 163 -17.90 24.37 6.71
CA LYS A 163 -19.18 24.40 7.45
C LYS A 163 -20.38 24.04 6.58
N GLU A 164 -20.51 24.70 5.44
CA GLU A 164 -21.66 24.52 4.56
C GLU A 164 -21.70 23.09 3.95
N GLN A 165 -20.54 22.61 3.53
CA GLN A 165 -20.41 21.25 3.02
C GLN A 165 -20.71 20.20 4.10
N ALA A 166 -20.25 20.43 5.31
CA ALA A 166 -20.51 19.55 6.47
C ALA A 166 -22.00 19.54 6.82
N ALA A 167 -22.63 20.72 6.98
CA ALA A 167 -24.06 20.80 7.30
C ALA A 167 -24.93 20.09 6.26
N GLN A 168 -24.62 20.28 4.97
CA GLN A 168 -25.31 19.60 3.88
C GLN A 168 -25.14 18.08 3.96
N TRP A 169 -23.92 17.59 4.18
CA TRP A 169 -23.62 16.16 4.29
C TRP A 169 -24.37 15.52 5.47
N PHE A 170 -24.38 16.19 6.65
CA PHE A 170 -25.12 15.72 7.82
C PHE A 170 -26.62 15.69 7.58
N HIS A 171 -27.18 16.73 6.91
CA HIS A 171 -28.58 16.78 6.53
C HIS A 171 -28.97 15.59 5.63
N GLU A 172 -28.22 15.34 4.57
CA GLU A 172 -28.46 14.25 3.63
C GLU A 172 -28.36 12.86 4.30
N LYS A 173 -27.48 12.73 5.31
CA LYS A 173 -27.24 11.46 5.98
C LYS A 173 -28.30 11.10 7.00
N TRP A 174 -28.79 12.07 7.76
CA TRP A 174 -29.71 11.84 8.90
C TRP A 174 -31.07 12.52 8.79
N GLY A 175 -31.31 13.34 7.76
CA GLY A 175 -32.61 13.96 7.51
C GLY A 175 -33.04 15.04 8.49
N ILE A 176 -32.15 15.52 9.36
CA ILE A 176 -32.38 16.67 10.23
C ILE A 176 -32.32 17.95 9.36
N PRO A 177 -33.16 18.99 9.59
CA PRO A 177 -33.14 20.21 8.82
C PRO A 177 -31.75 20.84 8.71
N LEU A 178 -31.39 21.28 7.50
CA LEU A 178 -30.07 21.88 7.21
C LEU A 178 -29.75 23.06 8.13
N GLU A 179 -30.77 23.90 8.41
CA GLU A 179 -30.68 25.08 9.27
C GLU A 179 -30.24 24.70 10.70
N ALA A 180 -30.73 23.59 11.23
CA ALA A 180 -30.38 23.13 12.57
C ALA A 180 -28.90 22.73 12.67
N TYR A 181 -28.34 22.10 11.62
CA TYR A 181 -26.90 21.80 11.55
C TYR A 181 -26.09 23.08 11.41
N ALA A 182 -26.52 23.99 10.52
CA ALA A 182 -25.81 25.25 10.28
C ALA A 182 -25.74 26.12 11.56
N GLU A 183 -26.84 26.26 12.30
CA GLU A 183 -26.90 26.98 13.58
C GLU A 183 -25.98 26.35 14.63
N SER A 184 -26.01 25.01 14.79
CA SER A 184 -25.15 24.32 15.76
C SER A 184 -23.67 24.47 15.41
N MET A 185 -23.32 24.44 14.12
CA MET A 185 -21.95 24.63 13.64
C MET A 185 -21.50 26.09 13.84
N GLU A 186 -22.39 27.07 13.66
CA GLU A 186 -22.10 28.49 13.99
C GLU A 186 -21.84 28.69 15.47
N GLU A 187 -22.61 28.05 16.34
CA GLU A 187 -22.32 28.07 17.79
C GLU A 187 -20.93 27.48 18.12
N CYS A 188 -20.56 26.39 17.46
CA CYS A 188 -19.21 25.80 17.58
C CYS A 188 -18.13 26.84 17.24
N LEU A 189 -18.28 27.52 16.10
CA LEU A 189 -17.31 28.52 15.63
C LEU A 189 -17.26 29.77 16.53
N ALA A 190 -18.39 30.20 17.07
CA ALA A 190 -18.49 31.38 17.92
C ALA A 190 -17.87 31.15 19.31
N LYS A 191 -18.01 29.97 19.90
CA LYS A 191 -17.65 29.67 21.29
C LYS A 191 -16.22 29.16 21.51
N LYS A 192 -15.44 28.92 20.48
CA LYS A 192 -14.01 28.49 20.42
C LYS A 192 -13.51 27.41 21.41
N LYS A 193 -14.24 27.05 22.48
CA LYS A 193 -13.81 26.08 23.52
C LYS A 193 -14.95 25.30 24.16
N ALA A 194 -16.18 25.44 23.71
CA ALA A 194 -17.34 24.76 24.30
C ALA A 194 -17.94 23.72 23.36
N VAL A 195 -18.75 22.84 23.91
CA VAL A 195 -19.65 21.96 23.15
C VAL A 195 -20.74 22.85 22.51
N PRO A 196 -21.19 22.61 21.27
CA PRO A 196 -20.84 21.47 20.40
C PRO A 196 -19.47 21.57 19.75
N GLN A 197 -18.88 20.40 19.46
CA GLN A 197 -17.64 20.26 18.70
C GLN A 197 -17.94 19.40 17.46
N TRP A 198 -17.61 19.89 16.28
CA TRP A 198 -17.86 19.21 15.03
C TRP A 198 -16.58 18.74 14.38
N TYR A 199 -16.57 17.46 13.97
CA TYR A 199 -15.46 16.82 13.26
C TYR A 199 -16.02 16.16 12.01
N VAL A 200 -15.27 16.18 10.92
CA VAL A 200 -15.57 15.42 9.71
C VAL A 200 -14.35 14.60 9.31
N ALA A 201 -14.61 13.41 8.79
CA ALA A 201 -13.60 12.60 8.11
C ALA A 201 -13.66 12.94 6.62
N MET A 202 -12.53 13.38 6.06
CA MET A 202 -12.37 13.78 4.67
C MET A 202 -11.49 12.78 3.93
N ASP A 203 -11.96 12.29 2.79
CA ASP A 203 -11.15 11.63 1.78
C ASP A 203 -10.97 12.64 0.63
N ASP A 204 -9.78 13.17 0.49
CA ASP A 204 -9.48 14.35 -0.33
C ASP A 204 -10.42 15.52 0.00
N ARG A 205 -11.38 15.78 -0.90
CA ARG A 205 -12.37 16.87 -0.79
C ARG A 205 -13.77 16.38 -0.43
N ARG A 206 -13.93 15.10 -0.17
CA ARG A 206 -15.24 14.48 0.08
C ARG A 206 -15.38 14.13 1.56
N ILE A 207 -16.47 14.55 2.18
CA ILE A 207 -16.81 14.10 3.55
C ILE A 207 -17.33 12.66 3.46
N ILE A 208 -16.69 11.76 4.21
CA ILE A 208 -17.02 10.33 4.30
C ILE A 208 -17.57 9.94 5.66
N GLY A 209 -17.37 10.78 6.68
CA GLY A 209 -17.86 10.56 8.04
C GLY A 209 -17.92 11.87 8.82
N GLY A 210 -18.54 11.85 10.00
CA GLY A 210 -18.56 13.01 10.88
C GLY A 210 -19.15 12.70 12.25
N LEU A 211 -18.83 13.59 13.20
CA LEU A 211 -19.25 13.56 14.59
C LEU A 211 -19.52 14.99 15.06
N GLY A 212 -20.62 15.19 15.80
CA GLY A 212 -21.01 16.46 16.40
C GLY A 212 -21.63 16.33 17.75
#